data_45aff8ac0995a04d0b2c85ce44d0421a
#
_entry.id   45aff8ac0995a04d0b2c85ce44d0421a
#
_cell.length_a   1.000
_cell.length_b   1.000
_cell.length_c   1.000
_cell.angle_alpha   90.00
_cell.angle_beta   90.00
_cell.angle_gamma   90.00
#
_symmetry.space_group_name_H-M   'P 1'
#
loop_
_entity.id
_entity.type
_entity.pdbx_description
1 polymer ?
#
loop_
_entity_poly.entity_id
_entity_poly.type
_entity_poly.pdbx_seq_one_letter_code
_entity_poly.pdbx_strand_id
1 'polypeptide(L)' 'MNLQAVTDTLAKHGISHRLIAPHVMHIHWLADGASQPVVEYDVKHNFTRFIGRFRQMTGKDKAELKNVVESLKMVNVH' A
#
# COMPACT_ATOMS: atom_id res chain seq x y z
N MET A 1 -9.55 -11.12 -7.30
CA MET A 1 -8.24 -10.71 -6.77
C MET A 1 -7.19 -10.78 -7.87
N ASN A 2 -6.43 -9.71 -8.03
CA ASN A 2 -5.33 -9.66 -9.01
C ASN A 2 -4.05 -9.20 -8.29
N LEU A 3 -3.45 -10.11 -7.54
CA LEU A 3 -2.27 -9.82 -6.75
C LEU A 3 -1.09 -9.34 -7.62
N GLN A 4 -0.93 -9.92 -8.81
CA GLN A 4 0.16 -9.53 -9.71
C GLN A 4 0.02 -8.07 -10.14
N ALA A 5 -1.19 -7.63 -10.51
CA ALA A 5 -1.41 -6.24 -10.89
C ALA A 5 -1.14 -5.27 -9.72
N VAL A 6 -1.49 -5.69 -8.50
CA VAL A 6 -1.24 -4.89 -7.30
C VAL A 6 0.28 -4.75 -7.06
N THR A 7 1.02 -5.86 -7.08
CA THR A 7 2.46 -5.81 -6.85
C THR A 7 3.20 -5.07 -7.98
N ASP A 8 2.76 -5.22 -9.22
CA ASP A 8 3.34 -4.49 -10.34
C ASP A 8 3.12 -2.98 -10.19
N THR A 9 1.94 -2.58 -9.75
CA THR A 9 1.63 -1.16 -9.52
C THR A 9 2.51 -0.59 -8.40
N LEU A 10 2.69 -1.34 -7.31
CA LEU A 10 3.58 -0.91 -6.23
C LEU A 10 5.01 -0.75 -6.72
N ALA A 11 5.51 -1.71 -7.50
CA ALA A 11 6.86 -1.64 -8.07
C ALA A 11 7.00 -0.43 -8.99
N LYS A 12 6.00 -0.12 -9.79
CA LYS A 12 5.99 1.05 -10.69
C LYS A 12 6.15 2.35 -9.91
N HIS A 13 5.58 2.43 -8.73
CA HIS A 13 5.67 3.61 -7.87
C HIS A 13 6.89 3.58 -6.95
N GLY A 14 7.71 2.54 -7.02
CA GLY A 14 8.89 2.40 -6.15
C GLY A 14 8.53 2.18 -4.68
N ILE A 15 7.39 1.56 -4.42
CA ILE A 15 6.87 1.35 -3.06
C ILE A 15 7.11 -0.08 -2.63
N SER A 16 7.76 -0.24 -1.48
CA SER A 16 8.00 -1.56 -0.89
C SER A 16 6.75 -2.13 -0.24
N HIS A 17 6.62 -3.43 -0.31
CA HIS A 17 5.54 -4.15 0.36
C HIS A 17 6.06 -5.48 0.88
N ARG A 18 5.29 -6.09 1.78
CA ARG A 18 5.60 -7.40 2.32
C ARG A 18 4.30 -8.18 2.49
N LEU A 19 4.25 -9.38 1.94
CA LEU A 19 3.12 -10.29 2.19
C LEU A 19 3.25 -10.85 3.61
N ILE A 20 2.22 -10.64 4.43
CA ILE A 20 2.17 -11.16 5.80
C ILE A 20 1.21 -12.35 5.90
N ALA A 21 0.43 -12.59 4.87
CA ALA A 21 -0.47 -13.73 4.72
C ALA A 21 -0.70 -13.94 3.21
N PRO A 22 -1.33 -15.04 2.78
CA PRO A 22 -1.46 -15.33 1.35
C PRO A 22 -2.10 -14.22 0.51
N HIS A 23 -2.95 -13.40 1.12
CA HIS A 23 -3.64 -12.31 0.39
C HIS A 23 -3.69 -11.02 1.19
N VAL A 24 -2.83 -10.87 2.21
CA VAL A 24 -2.72 -9.66 3.02
C VAL A 24 -1.29 -9.16 2.96
N MET A 25 -1.12 -7.88 2.70
CA MET A 25 0.19 -7.27 2.65
C MET A 25 0.28 -6.02 3.49
N HIS A 26 1.50 -5.72 3.93
CA HIS A 26 1.83 -4.43 4.51
C HIS A 26 2.55 -3.62 3.45
N ILE A 27 2.11 -2.38 3.25
CA ILE A 27 2.72 -1.44 2.32
C ILE A 27 3.54 -0.46 3.15
N HIS A 28 4.77 -0.24 2.73
CA HIS A 28 5.74 0.59 3.44
C HIS A 28 5.92 1.91 2.72
N TRP A 29 6.12 2.98 3.49
CA TRP A 29 6.42 4.29 2.95
C TRP A 29 7.71 4.79 3.58
N LEU A 30 8.67 5.15 2.73
CA LEU A 30 9.94 5.67 3.23
C LEU A 30 9.76 7.10 3.72
N ALA A 31 9.92 7.27 5.02
CA ALA A 31 9.95 8.59 5.65
C ALA A 31 11.19 8.63 6.51
N ASP A 32 11.95 9.71 6.41
CA ASP A 32 13.17 9.92 7.22
C ASP A 32 14.18 8.78 7.10
N GLY A 33 14.23 8.14 5.93
CA GLY A 33 15.18 7.04 5.68
C GLY A 33 14.79 5.71 6.30
N ALA A 34 13.64 5.63 6.98
CA ALA A 34 13.14 4.40 7.58
C ALA A 34 11.93 3.88 6.81
N SER A 35 11.90 2.57 6.57
CA SER A 35 10.75 1.93 5.94
C SER A 35 9.84 1.40 7.04
N GLN A 36 8.63 1.94 7.14
CA GLN A 36 7.64 1.54 8.13
C GLN A 36 6.33 1.18 7.45
N PRO A 37 5.61 0.16 7.94
CA PRO A 37 4.30 -0.16 7.37
C PRO A 37 3.30 0.96 7.69
N VAL A 38 2.56 1.39 6.67
CA VAL A 38 1.56 2.45 6.79
C VAL A 38 0.19 2.02 6.31
N VAL A 39 0.10 0.93 5.55
CA VAL A 39 -1.17 0.38 5.06
C VAL A 39 -1.15 -1.14 5.22
N GLU A 40 -2.26 -1.67 5.71
CA GLU A 40 -2.55 -3.10 5.65
C GLU A 40 -3.62 -3.30 4.58
N TYR A 41 -3.30 -4.10 3.56
CA TYR A 41 -4.17 -4.31 2.42
C TYR A 41 -4.57 -5.78 2.32
N ASP A 42 -5.85 -6.05 2.51
CA ASP A 42 -6.45 -7.36 2.24
C ASP A 42 -6.86 -7.40 0.77
N VAL A 43 -6.01 -7.99 -0.05
CA VAL A 43 -6.19 -7.98 -1.51
C VAL A 43 -7.43 -8.76 -1.92
N LYS A 44 -7.71 -9.85 -1.22
CA LYS A 44 -8.87 -10.70 -1.52
C LYS A 44 -10.19 -9.94 -1.35
N HIS A 45 -10.29 -9.12 -0.31
CA HIS A 45 -11.49 -8.34 -0.03
C HIS A 45 -11.40 -6.91 -0.56
N ASN A 46 -10.29 -6.57 -1.18
CA ASN A 46 -10.01 -5.22 -1.70
C ASN A 46 -10.21 -4.15 -0.62
N PHE A 47 -9.76 -4.44 0.59
CA PHE A 47 -9.95 -3.61 1.76
C PHE A 47 -8.60 -3.12 2.28
N THR A 48 -8.49 -1.83 2.55
CA THR A 48 -7.29 -1.22 3.10
C THR A 48 -7.60 -0.51 4.40
N ARG A 49 -6.61 -0.45 5.29
CA ARG A 49 -6.65 0.41 6.45
C ARG A 49 -5.27 1.01 6.68
N PHE A 50 -5.26 2.22 7.20
CA PHE A 50 -4.00 2.89 7.52
C PHE A 50 -3.55 2.49 8.91
N ILE A 51 -2.26 2.16 9.03
CA ILE A 51 -1.67 1.64 10.27
C ILE A 51 -0.35 2.32 10.57
N GLY A 52 0.19 2.05 11.74
CA GLY A 52 1.54 2.45 12.11
C GLY A 52 1.79 3.94 11.99
N ARG A 53 2.82 4.28 11.23
CA ARG A 53 3.29 5.66 11.13
C ARG A 53 2.49 6.54 10.19
N PHE A 54 1.37 6.06 9.66
CA PHE A 54 0.53 6.88 8.78
C PHE A 54 0.17 8.22 9.44
N ARG A 55 -0.12 8.22 10.74
CA ARG A 55 -0.50 9.44 11.46
C ARG A 55 0.58 10.52 11.42
N GLN A 56 1.86 10.11 11.36
CA GLN A 56 2.99 11.02 11.40
C GLN A 56 3.45 11.47 10.01
N MET A 57 2.83 10.95 8.97
CA MET A 57 3.15 11.35 7.60
C MET A 57 2.69 12.79 7.36
N THR A 58 3.43 13.48 6.47
CA THR A 58 3.03 14.83 6.06
C THR A 58 1.71 14.77 5.29
N GLY A 59 1.01 15.90 5.20
CA GLY A 59 -0.20 15.98 4.40
C GLY A 59 0.04 15.61 2.94
N LYS A 60 1.19 16.00 2.39
CA LYS A 60 1.58 15.67 1.02
C LYS A 60 1.74 14.15 0.84
N ASP A 61 2.46 13.51 1.75
CA ASP A 61 2.68 12.06 1.67
C ASP A 61 1.39 11.28 1.87
N LYS A 62 0.53 11.72 2.79
CA LYS A 62 -0.78 11.11 2.98
C LYS A 62 -1.62 11.17 1.69
N ALA A 63 -1.60 12.32 1.00
CA ALA A 63 -2.35 12.47 -0.24
C ALA A 63 -1.79 11.56 -1.33
N GLU A 64 -0.47 11.48 -1.48
CA GLU A 64 0.17 10.59 -2.45
C GLU A 64 -0.15 9.12 -2.15
N LEU A 65 -0.07 8.72 -0.89
CA LEU A 65 -0.37 7.35 -0.48
C LEU A 65 -1.84 7.00 -0.77
N LYS A 66 -2.76 7.91 -0.49
CA LYS A 66 -4.18 7.68 -0.78
C LYS A 66 -4.42 7.49 -2.27
N ASN A 67 -3.74 8.26 -3.12
CA ASN A 67 -3.83 8.10 -4.57
C ASN A 67 -3.29 6.73 -5.01
N VAL A 68 -2.17 6.29 -4.45
CA VAL A 68 -1.62 4.96 -4.73
C VAL A 68 -2.61 3.87 -4.31
N VAL A 69 -3.17 3.98 -3.12
CA VAL A 69 -4.16 3.02 -2.61
C VAL A 69 -5.37 2.91 -3.55
N GLU A 70 -5.88 4.03 -4.03
CA GLU A 70 -6.99 4.02 -5.00
C GLU A 70 -6.59 3.30 -6.29
N SER A 71 -5.37 3.55 -6.80
CA SER A 71 -4.86 2.85 -7.97
C SER A 71 -4.78 1.34 -7.75
N LEU A 72 -4.30 0.91 -6.58
CA LEU A 72 -4.23 -0.50 -6.24
C LEU A 72 -5.60 -1.15 -6.26
N LYS A 73 -6.60 -0.49 -5.68
CA LYS A 73 -7.97 -1.00 -5.65
C LYS A 73 -8.55 -1.12 -7.05
N MET A 74 -8.23 -0.18 -7.93
CA MET A 74 -8.72 -0.21 -9.30
C MET A 74 -8.13 -1.36 -10.10
N VAL A 75 -6.81 -1.58 -10.01
CA VAL A 75 -6.17 -2.67 -10.77
C VAL A 75 -6.52 -4.04 -10.20
N ASN A 76 -6.85 -4.11 -8.93
CA ASN A 76 -7.14 -5.37 -8.25
C ASN A 76 -8.46 -6.00 -8.71
N VAL A 77 -9.39 -5.22 -9.22
CA VAL A 77 -10.70 -5.73 -9.67
C VAL A 77 -10.68 -6.23 -11.11
N HIS A 78 -9.59 -6.10 -11.79
CA HIS A 78 -9.39 -6.58 -13.16
C HIS A 78 -8.48 -7.85 -13.18
#